data_e44d21d4b5f9f01d4c1bafac3b41646c
#
_entry.id   e44d21d4b5f9f01d4c1bafac3b41646c
#
_cell.length_a   1.000
_cell.length_b   1.000
_cell.length_c   1.000
_cell.angle_alpha   90.00
_cell.angle_beta   90.00
_cell.angle_gamma   90.00
#
_symmetry.space_group_name_H-M   'P 1'
#
loop_
_entity.id
_entity.type
_entity.pdbx_description
1 polymer ?
#
loop_
_entity_poly.entity_id
_entity_poly.type
_entity_poly.pdbx_seq_one_letter_code
_entity_poly.pdbx_strand_id
1 'polypeptide(L)'
;MQQQAIIWGHPKGLFVLFFTELWERFSFYGMRAILVLYLTQQTTGDNPGMGWTSKEALALYGWYGMMVYFMGIFGGVAADKWLGQKKSVFVGGIFIILGQFSMAIEGIIFFYTGLVFLVIGVGLLKPNISTMVGGLYKQGDSKRDAGFTLFYIGINIGALAAPIIVGTVAEKIGWHLGFSIAGFGMIIGQIVYIAFRKHLDGVGDLLKHSKTNAHLANQPLTKIEKDRVIVLLISFLIVIVFWAAYEQAGGLMNLYARDKVDRFIFGWEMPTSYFQSLHAFYVVVIGAPMAWFWLKWSKKGKESSAIFKSAVGMIVMSLSFLVLMGAVYDASLSAIGKSPVYWLLIAYLMHVIAELSISPVALSFITKLAPVKYASIMMGAYFAIVGIGNKAAGVLGEMAQDAGEMTIFGAIAAACFIIGVLLFLLVKKLKEMSHGAEDLNETKPTFVEPE
;
A
#
# COMPACT_ATOMS: atom_id res chain seq x y z
N MET A 1 -3.53 33.49 13.51
CA MET A 1 -3.12 32.06 13.54
C MET A 1 -2.71 31.77 14.97
N GLN A 2 -3.43 30.90 15.67
CA GLN A 2 -3.00 30.41 16.98
C GLN A 2 -1.66 29.68 16.78
N GLN A 3 -0.67 29.96 17.64
CA GLN A 3 0.59 29.24 17.67
C GLN A 3 0.27 27.75 17.91
N GLN A 4 0.45 26.93 16.89
CA GLN A 4 0.30 25.47 17.06
C GLN A 4 1.32 25.00 18.08
N ALA A 5 0.85 24.32 19.13
CA ALA A 5 1.75 23.74 20.12
C ALA A 5 2.69 22.72 19.44
N ILE A 6 3.99 22.81 19.75
CA ILE A 6 5.07 22.05 19.07
C ILE A 6 5.59 20.97 20.03
N ILE A 7 5.83 19.75 19.51
CA ILE A 7 6.56 18.64 20.16
C ILE A 7 7.67 18.21 19.21
N TRP A 8 8.90 18.09 19.69
CA TRP A 8 10.09 17.71 18.90
C TRP A 8 10.25 18.49 17.60
N GLY A 9 9.87 19.78 17.62
CA GLY A 9 9.94 20.65 16.48
C GLY A 9 8.81 20.49 15.44
N HIS A 10 7.82 19.62 15.68
CA HIS A 10 6.67 19.38 14.81
C HIS A 10 5.34 19.81 15.49
N PRO A 11 4.30 20.17 14.71
CA PRO A 11 2.98 20.47 15.23
C PRO A 11 2.39 19.28 16.02
N LYS A 12 1.76 19.53 17.17
CA LYS A 12 1.09 18.46 17.96
C LYS A 12 0.08 17.65 17.13
N GLY A 13 -0.59 18.28 16.18
CA GLY A 13 -1.51 17.63 15.26
C GLY A 13 -0.88 16.46 14.48
N LEU A 14 0.43 16.51 14.19
CA LEU A 14 1.13 15.41 13.54
C LEU A 14 1.06 14.13 14.38
N PHE A 15 1.26 14.22 15.69
CA PHE A 15 1.24 13.05 16.57
C PHE A 15 -0.17 12.49 16.73
N VAL A 16 -1.21 13.35 16.67
CA VAL A 16 -2.60 12.87 16.63
C VAL A 16 -2.83 12.04 15.37
N LEU A 17 -2.43 12.54 14.21
CA LEU A 17 -2.57 11.81 12.94
C LEU A 17 -1.67 10.56 12.91
N PHE A 18 -0.45 10.64 13.42
CA PHE A 18 0.48 9.50 13.55
C PHE A 18 -0.14 8.34 14.32
N PHE A 19 -0.66 8.58 15.54
CA PHE A 19 -1.25 7.52 16.34
C PHE A 19 -2.58 7.03 15.77
N THR A 20 -3.38 7.91 15.17
CA THR A 20 -4.62 7.51 14.49
C THR A 20 -4.31 6.56 13.33
N GLU A 21 -3.34 6.92 12.48
CA GLU A 21 -2.93 6.08 11.35
C GLU A 21 -2.27 4.78 11.81
N LEU A 22 -1.42 4.82 12.84
CA LEU A 22 -0.79 3.61 13.41
C LEU A 22 -1.85 2.57 13.77
N TRP A 23 -2.89 2.97 14.51
CA TRP A 23 -3.95 2.05 14.94
C TRP A 23 -4.89 1.66 13.78
N GLU A 24 -5.12 2.54 12.84
CA GLU A 24 -5.85 2.21 11.62
C GLU A 24 -5.08 1.17 10.79
N ARG A 25 -3.78 1.36 10.61
CA ARG A 25 -2.91 0.38 9.94
C ARG A 25 -2.84 -0.94 10.71
N PHE A 26 -2.77 -0.89 12.04
CA PHE A 26 -2.89 -2.08 12.88
C PHE A 26 -4.19 -2.84 12.57
N SER A 27 -5.31 -2.15 12.56
CA SER A 27 -6.62 -2.75 12.24
C SER A 27 -6.65 -3.36 10.83
N PHE A 28 -6.19 -2.60 9.82
CA PHE A 28 -6.23 -3.02 8.43
C PHE A 28 -5.30 -4.22 8.16
N TYR A 29 -4.02 -4.13 8.53
CA TYR A 29 -3.05 -5.20 8.28
C TYR A 29 -3.29 -6.44 9.14
N GLY A 30 -3.84 -6.27 10.34
CA GLY A 30 -4.25 -7.39 11.18
C GLY A 30 -5.34 -8.23 10.51
N MET A 31 -6.43 -7.59 10.09
CA MET A 31 -7.51 -8.26 9.36
C MET A 31 -7.00 -8.88 8.05
N ARG A 32 -6.21 -8.12 7.27
CA ARG A 32 -5.70 -8.58 5.99
C ARG A 32 -4.84 -9.84 6.10
N ALA A 33 -3.99 -9.92 7.14
CA ALA A 33 -3.10 -11.05 7.37
C ALA A 33 -3.84 -12.37 7.60
N ILE A 34 -5.02 -12.31 8.23
CA ILE A 34 -5.83 -13.48 8.57
C ILE A 34 -6.96 -13.76 7.59
N LEU A 35 -7.29 -12.84 6.68
CA LEU A 35 -8.49 -12.93 5.83
C LEU A 35 -8.53 -14.21 5.00
N VAL A 36 -7.51 -14.47 4.16
CA VAL A 36 -7.49 -15.68 3.30
C VAL A 36 -7.33 -16.96 4.12
N LEU A 37 -6.64 -16.88 5.27
CA LEU A 37 -6.48 -18.01 6.17
C LEU A 37 -7.83 -18.41 6.80
N TYR A 38 -8.60 -17.44 7.31
CA TYR A 38 -9.94 -17.65 7.84
C TYR A 38 -10.91 -18.21 6.80
N LEU A 39 -10.89 -17.65 5.59
CA LEU A 39 -11.77 -18.10 4.50
C LEU A 39 -11.50 -19.57 4.13
N THR A 40 -10.24 -19.99 4.09
CA THR A 40 -9.87 -21.34 3.65
C THR A 40 -9.73 -22.35 4.80
N GLN A 41 -9.83 -21.91 6.05
CA GLN A 41 -9.85 -22.80 7.20
C GLN A 41 -11.10 -23.67 7.19
N GLN A 42 -10.98 -24.95 7.56
CA GLN A 42 -12.09 -25.91 7.64
C GLN A 42 -13.19 -25.41 8.58
N THR A 43 -14.44 -25.80 8.28
CA THR A 43 -15.62 -25.43 9.11
C THR A 43 -15.76 -26.26 10.39
N THR A 44 -14.86 -27.22 10.60
CA THR A 44 -14.84 -28.12 11.76
C THR A 44 -13.49 -28.06 12.46
N GLY A 45 -13.43 -28.44 13.73
CA GLY A 45 -12.23 -28.43 14.57
C GLY A 45 -12.28 -27.35 15.65
N ASP A 46 -11.17 -27.13 16.32
CA ASP A 46 -11.07 -26.23 17.48
C ASP A 46 -11.17 -24.73 17.10
N ASN A 47 -10.79 -24.39 15.88
CA ASN A 47 -10.83 -23.02 15.35
C ASN A 47 -11.43 -23.01 13.93
N PRO A 48 -12.76 -23.15 13.79
CA PRO A 48 -13.42 -23.27 12.50
C PRO A 48 -13.37 -21.95 11.70
N GLY A 49 -13.20 -22.09 10.39
CA GLY A 49 -13.28 -20.99 9.43
C GLY A 49 -14.46 -21.14 8.49
N MET A 50 -14.35 -20.53 7.30
CA MET A 50 -15.44 -20.50 6.31
C MET A 50 -15.48 -21.74 5.40
N GLY A 51 -14.41 -22.54 5.33
CA GLY A 51 -14.34 -23.73 4.49
C GLY A 51 -14.34 -23.47 2.98
N TRP A 52 -14.00 -22.25 2.56
CA TRP A 52 -13.94 -21.91 1.15
C TRP A 52 -12.75 -22.56 0.46
N THR A 53 -12.86 -22.74 -0.84
CA THR A 53 -11.71 -23.10 -1.65
C THR A 53 -10.70 -21.95 -1.69
N SER A 54 -9.41 -22.27 -1.87
CA SER A 54 -8.38 -21.25 -2.06
C SER A 54 -8.70 -20.33 -3.23
N LYS A 55 -9.34 -20.85 -4.28
CA LYS A 55 -9.75 -20.09 -5.47
C LYS A 55 -10.77 -19.00 -5.10
N GLU A 56 -11.81 -19.34 -4.37
CA GLU A 56 -12.84 -18.38 -3.91
C GLU A 56 -12.25 -17.33 -2.96
N ALA A 57 -11.38 -17.75 -2.03
CA ALA A 57 -10.74 -16.86 -1.08
C ALA A 57 -9.83 -15.83 -1.77
N LEU A 58 -9.05 -16.27 -2.77
CA LEU A 58 -8.16 -15.40 -3.54
C LEU A 58 -8.95 -14.48 -4.48
N ALA A 59 -10.06 -14.94 -5.04
CA ALA A 59 -10.99 -14.11 -5.79
C ALA A 59 -11.52 -12.95 -4.94
N LEU A 60 -12.03 -13.27 -3.73
CA LEU A 60 -12.53 -12.26 -2.79
C LEU A 60 -11.43 -11.29 -2.36
N TYR A 61 -10.24 -11.79 -2.03
CA TYR A 61 -9.08 -10.98 -1.64
C TYR A 61 -8.76 -9.93 -2.71
N GLY A 62 -8.70 -10.33 -3.98
CA GLY A 62 -8.46 -9.41 -5.09
C GLY A 62 -9.58 -8.36 -5.26
N TRP A 63 -10.84 -8.75 -5.14
CA TRP A 63 -11.97 -7.83 -5.19
C TRP A 63 -11.95 -6.85 -4.01
N TYR A 64 -11.72 -7.34 -2.79
CA TYR A 64 -11.63 -6.50 -1.61
C TYR A 64 -10.53 -5.45 -1.76
N GLY A 65 -9.31 -5.87 -2.16
CA GLY A 65 -8.20 -4.95 -2.39
C GLY A 65 -8.54 -3.87 -3.42
N MET A 66 -9.13 -4.25 -4.56
CA MET A 66 -9.55 -3.30 -5.59
C MET A 66 -10.58 -2.30 -5.05
N MET A 67 -11.60 -2.76 -4.36
CA MET A 67 -12.68 -1.91 -3.84
C MET A 67 -12.19 -0.89 -2.81
N VAL A 68 -11.23 -1.26 -1.95
CA VAL A 68 -10.61 -0.34 -0.98
C VAL A 68 -9.96 0.86 -1.69
N TYR A 69 -9.21 0.62 -2.77
CA TYR A 69 -8.56 1.70 -3.52
C TYR A 69 -9.55 2.54 -4.32
N PHE A 70 -10.54 1.91 -4.97
CA PHE A 70 -11.60 2.63 -5.67
C PHE A 70 -12.42 3.50 -4.73
N MET A 71 -12.77 2.97 -3.55
CA MET A 71 -13.52 3.75 -2.55
C MET A 71 -12.73 4.95 -2.01
N GLY A 72 -11.39 4.89 -2.04
CA GLY A 72 -10.54 6.03 -1.69
C GLY A 72 -10.76 7.24 -2.60
N ILE A 73 -11.08 7.05 -3.89
CA ILE A 73 -11.42 8.14 -4.82
C ILE A 73 -12.72 8.82 -4.37
N PHE A 74 -13.75 8.01 -4.08
CA PHE A 74 -15.03 8.53 -3.60
C PHE A 74 -14.91 9.19 -2.22
N GLY A 75 -14.06 8.64 -1.33
CA GLY A 75 -13.79 9.20 -0.02
C GLY A 75 -13.10 10.56 -0.08
N GLY A 76 -12.18 10.77 -1.03
CA GLY A 76 -11.56 12.06 -1.31
C GLY A 76 -12.61 13.08 -1.81
N VAL A 77 -13.43 12.70 -2.81
CA VAL A 77 -14.50 13.55 -3.34
C VAL A 77 -15.53 13.90 -2.25
N ALA A 78 -15.90 12.96 -1.40
CA ALA A 78 -16.83 13.19 -0.29
C ALA A 78 -16.27 14.18 0.73
N ALA A 79 -14.97 14.10 1.01
CA ALA A 79 -14.30 15.06 1.88
C ALA A 79 -14.27 16.47 1.27
N ASP A 80 -13.94 16.58 -0.01
CA ASP A 80 -13.81 17.87 -0.68
C ASP A 80 -15.15 18.59 -0.85
N LYS A 81 -16.24 17.83 -1.11
CA LYS A 81 -17.54 18.43 -1.43
C LYS A 81 -18.49 18.58 -0.24
N TRP A 82 -18.46 17.64 0.72
CA TRP A 82 -19.54 17.54 1.71
C TRP A 82 -19.06 17.46 3.16
N LEU A 83 -18.04 16.67 3.47
CA LEU A 83 -17.69 16.36 4.85
C LEU A 83 -16.54 17.21 5.41
N GLY A 84 -15.57 17.57 4.59
CA GLY A 84 -14.24 17.97 5.04
C GLY A 84 -13.40 16.79 5.48
N GLN A 85 -12.08 16.91 5.46
CA GLN A 85 -11.15 15.81 5.76
C GLN A 85 -11.30 15.33 7.20
N LYS A 86 -11.45 16.24 8.18
CA LYS A 86 -11.63 15.88 9.59
C LYS A 86 -12.81 14.94 9.83
N LYS A 87 -13.98 15.28 9.27
CA LYS A 87 -15.18 14.46 9.44
C LYS A 87 -15.05 13.15 8.67
N SER A 88 -14.42 13.16 7.49
CA SER A 88 -14.18 11.94 6.70
C SER A 88 -13.29 10.95 7.45
N VAL A 89 -12.23 11.41 8.11
CA VAL A 89 -11.37 10.58 8.96
C VAL A 89 -12.17 10.01 10.14
N PHE A 90 -12.97 10.84 10.82
CA PHE A 90 -13.78 10.39 11.93
C PHE A 90 -14.81 9.34 11.52
N VAL A 91 -15.61 9.63 10.50
CA VAL A 91 -16.65 8.71 9.99
C VAL A 91 -16.02 7.42 9.44
N GLY A 92 -14.90 7.55 8.71
CA GLY A 92 -14.14 6.40 8.22
C GLY A 92 -13.69 5.47 9.34
N GLY A 93 -13.19 6.03 10.44
CA GLY A 93 -12.80 5.24 11.61
C GLY A 93 -13.97 4.50 12.27
N ILE A 94 -15.16 5.11 12.33
CA ILE A 94 -16.37 4.44 12.82
C ILE A 94 -16.73 3.26 11.93
N PHE A 95 -16.71 3.43 10.60
CA PHE A 95 -16.98 2.33 9.68
C PHE A 95 -15.98 1.19 9.82
N ILE A 96 -14.70 1.48 10.04
CA ILE A 96 -13.68 0.45 10.29
C ILE A 96 -13.99 -0.33 11.56
N ILE A 97 -14.36 0.36 12.66
CA ILE A 97 -14.74 -0.29 13.92
C ILE A 97 -15.94 -1.21 13.69
N LEU A 98 -17.00 -0.69 13.08
CA LEU A 98 -18.21 -1.48 12.78
C LEU A 98 -17.89 -2.68 11.87
N GLY A 99 -16.99 -2.49 10.90
CA GLY A 99 -16.54 -3.54 9.99
C GLY A 99 -15.84 -4.68 10.72
N GLN A 100 -14.89 -4.38 11.58
CA GLN A 100 -14.13 -5.37 12.33
C GLN A 100 -15.02 -6.13 13.31
N PHE A 101 -15.91 -5.45 14.05
CA PHE A 101 -16.81 -6.10 14.97
C PHE A 101 -17.92 -6.88 14.26
N SER A 102 -18.35 -6.44 13.07
CA SER A 102 -19.24 -7.25 12.24
C SER A 102 -18.59 -8.58 11.86
N MET A 103 -17.31 -8.57 11.41
CA MET A 103 -16.56 -9.79 11.10
C MET A 103 -16.26 -10.65 12.34
N ALA A 104 -16.30 -10.07 13.52
CA ALA A 104 -16.20 -10.79 14.80
C ALA A 104 -17.44 -11.60 15.17
N ILE A 105 -18.56 -11.37 14.47
CA ILE A 105 -19.80 -12.12 14.64
C ILE A 105 -19.83 -13.25 13.59
N GLU A 106 -20.17 -14.46 14.01
CA GLU A 106 -20.30 -15.59 13.10
C GLU A 106 -21.41 -15.39 12.08
N GLY A 107 -21.17 -15.81 10.86
CA GLY A 107 -22.16 -15.81 9.79
C GLY A 107 -21.79 -15.00 8.57
N ILE A 108 -22.17 -15.51 7.41
CA ILE A 108 -21.81 -14.98 6.10
C ILE A 108 -22.29 -13.54 5.88
N ILE A 109 -23.46 -13.19 6.41
CA ILE A 109 -24.04 -11.84 6.29
C ILE A 109 -23.18 -10.83 7.05
N PHE A 110 -22.80 -11.15 8.29
CA PHE A 110 -21.95 -10.29 9.11
C PHE A 110 -20.56 -10.14 8.51
N PHE A 111 -20.01 -11.20 7.94
CA PHE A 111 -18.74 -11.19 7.25
C PHE A 111 -18.75 -10.21 6.06
N TYR A 112 -19.70 -10.33 5.13
CA TYR A 112 -19.80 -9.41 3.98
C TYR A 112 -20.12 -7.97 4.39
N THR A 113 -21.01 -7.79 5.36
CA THR A 113 -21.32 -6.47 5.93
C THR A 113 -20.05 -5.83 6.49
N GLY A 114 -19.24 -6.61 7.20
CA GLY A 114 -17.94 -6.18 7.72
C GLY A 114 -17.00 -5.72 6.63
N LEU A 115 -16.85 -6.50 5.57
CA LEU A 115 -16.00 -6.12 4.43
C LEU A 115 -16.47 -4.82 3.75
N VAL A 116 -17.79 -4.64 3.55
CA VAL A 116 -18.36 -3.41 2.98
C VAL A 116 -18.03 -2.21 3.87
N PHE A 117 -18.22 -2.34 5.18
CA PHE A 117 -17.89 -1.27 6.12
C PHE A 117 -16.39 -0.94 6.13
N LEU A 118 -15.53 -1.95 6.03
CA LEU A 118 -14.08 -1.74 5.93
C LEU A 118 -13.70 -0.99 4.63
N VAL A 119 -14.28 -1.36 3.50
CA VAL A 119 -14.07 -0.68 2.22
C VAL A 119 -14.46 0.79 2.33
N ILE A 120 -15.66 1.09 2.86
CA ILE A 120 -16.14 2.47 3.04
C ILE A 120 -15.24 3.21 4.02
N GLY A 121 -14.91 2.59 5.15
CA GLY A 121 -14.15 3.19 6.23
C GLY A 121 -12.73 3.56 5.80
N VAL A 122 -12.00 2.63 5.22
CA VAL A 122 -10.63 2.87 4.72
C VAL A 122 -10.65 3.88 3.58
N GLY A 123 -11.64 3.80 2.67
CA GLY A 123 -11.80 4.75 1.58
C GLY A 123 -12.03 6.19 2.06
N LEU A 124 -12.78 6.39 3.14
CA LEU A 124 -12.99 7.72 3.73
C LEU A 124 -11.79 8.20 4.55
N LEU A 125 -11.08 7.31 5.25
CA LEU A 125 -10.02 7.69 6.17
C LEU A 125 -8.70 7.94 5.46
N LYS A 126 -8.20 6.96 4.71
CA LYS A 126 -6.83 6.90 4.19
C LYS A 126 -6.41 8.10 3.33
N PRO A 127 -7.15 8.54 2.30
CA PRO A 127 -6.73 9.69 1.50
C PRO A 127 -6.74 10.98 2.30
N ASN A 128 -7.69 11.13 3.22
CA ASN A 128 -7.93 12.35 3.95
C ASN A 128 -6.92 12.59 5.09
N ILE A 129 -6.55 11.55 5.83
CA ILE A 129 -5.57 11.68 6.91
C ILE A 129 -4.19 12.09 6.37
N SER A 130 -3.77 11.51 5.24
CA SER A 130 -2.51 11.86 4.59
C SER A 130 -2.49 13.31 4.09
N THR A 131 -3.62 13.79 3.56
CA THR A 131 -3.76 15.19 3.13
C THR A 131 -3.70 16.14 4.34
N MET A 132 -4.31 15.77 5.46
CA MET A 132 -4.23 16.56 6.70
C MET A 132 -2.80 16.68 7.23
N VAL A 133 -1.96 15.64 7.12
CA VAL A 133 -0.53 15.74 7.48
C VAL A 133 0.14 16.85 6.69
N GLY A 134 -0.09 16.90 5.37
CA GLY A 134 0.43 17.98 4.51
C GLY A 134 -0.07 19.37 4.92
N GLY A 135 -1.33 19.46 5.35
CA GLY A 135 -1.98 20.70 5.79
C GLY A 135 -1.47 21.28 7.13
N LEU A 136 -0.75 20.48 7.92
CA LEU A 136 -0.13 20.94 9.17
C LEU A 136 1.10 21.84 8.93
N TYR A 137 1.68 21.84 7.75
CA TYR A 137 2.88 22.57 7.41
C TYR A 137 2.59 23.66 6.36
N LYS A 138 3.31 24.76 6.46
CA LYS A 138 3.27 25.78 5.41
C LYS A 138 3.90 25.26 4.14
N GLN A 139 3.47 25.80 3.01
CA GLN A 139 4.11 25.49 1.73
C GLN A 139 5.59 25.94 1.76
N GLY A 140 6.52 25.04 1.40
CA GLY A 140 7.95 25.31 1.47
C GLY A 140 8.61 25.11 2.84
N ASP A 141 7.88 24.62 3.85
CA ASP A 141 8.46 24.31 5.17
C ASP A 141 9.39 23.07 5.05
N SER A 142 10.67 23.27 5.37
CA SER A 142 11.68 22.21 5.35
C SER A 142 11.39 21.03 6.28
N LYS A 143 10.53 21.22 7.29
CA LYS A 143 10.13 20.17 8.25
C LYS A 143 9.00 19.29 7.74
N ARG A 144 8.35 19.67 6.64
CA ARG A 144 7.22 18.92 6.07
C ARG A 144 7.61 17.49 5.72
N ASP A 145 8.73 17.28 5.06
CA ASP A 145 9.21 15.96 4.65
C ASP A 145 9.55 15.08 5.84
N ALA A 146 10.17 15.66 6.88
CA ALA A 146 10.41 14.96 8.14
C ALA A 146 9.10 14.57 8.85
N GLY A 147 8.06 15.44 8.79
CA GLY A 147 6.72 15.14 9.28
C GLY A 147 6.07 13.94 8.58
N PHE A 148 6.17 13.88 7.25
CA PHE A 148 5.70 12.73 6.48
C PHE A 148 6.51 11.46 6.80
N THR A 149 7.82 11.57 7.03
CA THR A 149 8.66 10.45 7.46
C THR A 149 8.20 9.88 8.80
N LEU A 150 7.94 10.76 9.79
CA LEU A 150 7.38 10.32 11.08
C LEU A 150 6.03 9.63 10.90
N PHE A 151 5.13 10.21 10.10
CA PHE A 151 3.83 9.61 9.81
C PHE A 151 3.98 8.21 9.16
N TYR A 152 4.92 8.05 8.23
CA TYR A 152 5.22 6.77 7.59
C TYR A 152 5.79 5.72 8.56
N ILE A 153 6.57 6.15 9.57
CA ILE A 153 7.02 5.26 10.65
C ILE A 153 5.83 4.71 11.41
N GLY A 154 4.82 5.53 11.71
CA GLY A 154 3.58 5.08 12.36
C GLY A 154 2.85 3.98 11.57
N ILE A 155 2.74 4.15 10.24
CA ILE A 155 2.20 3.14 9.33
C ILE A 155 2.92 1.79 9.52
N ASN A 156 4.25 1.81 9.50
CA ASN A 156 5.06 0.58 9.56
C ASN A 156 5.04 -0.07 10.95
N ILE A 157 4.96 0.71 12.04
CA ILE A 157 4.79 0.15 13.40
C ILE A 157 3.45 -0.61 13.48
N GLY A 158 2.36 0.00 12.99
CA GLY A 158 1.05 -0.66 12.94
C GLY A 158 1.07 -1.94 12.10
N ALA A 159 1.67 -1.87 10.89
CA ALA A 159 1.78 -2.99 9.98
C ALA A 159 2.69 -4.13 10.51
N LEU A 160 3.71 -3.81 11.30
CA LEU A 160 4.59 -4.79 11.93
C LEU A 160 3.90 -5.52 13.08
N ALA A 161 3.25 -4.76 13.97
CA ALA A 161 2.65 -5.31 15.19
C ALA A 161 1.36 -6.11 14.90
N ALA A 162 0.58 -5.69 13.91
CA ALA A 162 -0.74 -6.23 13.66
C ALA A 162 -0.76 -7.73 13.31
N PRO A 163 -0.01 -8.23 12.32
CA PRO A 163 -0.04 -9.66 12.00
C PRO A 163 0.51 -10.52 13.15
N ILE A 164 1.43 -9.98 13.96
CA ILE A 164 1.95 -10.69 15.14
C ILE A 164 0.86 -10.84 16.19
N ILE A 165 0.21 -9.75 16.57
CA ILE A 165 -0.78 -9.74 17.67
C ILE A 165 -2.11 -10.36 17.21
N VAL A 166 -2.69 -9.80 16.16
CA VAL A 166 -3.98 -10.25 15.61
C VAL A 166 -3.88 -11.68 15.08
N GLY A 167 -2.81 -11.97 14.35
CA GLY A 167 -2.58 -13.28 13.76
C GLY A 167 -2.37 -14.37 14.80
N THR A 168 -1.57 -14.13 15.85
CA THR A 168 -1.40 -15.10 16.94
C THR A 168 -2.73 -15.44 17.59
N VAL A 169 -3.54 -14.43 17.90
CA VAL A 169 -4.84 -14.65 18.54
C VAL A 169 -5.79 -15.36 17.56
N ALA A 170 -5.83 -14.94 16.30
CA ALA A 170 -6.67 -15.55 15.29
C ALA A 170 -6.33 -17.02 15.03
N GLU A 171 -5.05 -17.35 14.86
CA GLU A 171 -4.63 -18.71 14.52
C GLU A 171 -4.60 -19.66 15.73
N LYS A 172 -4.30 -19.15 16.95
CA LYS A 172 -4.14 -20.01 18.15
C LYS A 172 -5.33 -20.02 19.09
N ILE A 173 -6.22 -19.01 19.04
CA ILE A 173 -7.36 -18.89 19.97
C ILE A 173 -8.69 -18.87 19.20
N GLY A 174 -8.82 -18.01 18.18
CA GLY A 174 -10.05 -17.93 17.38
C GLY A 174 -10.06 -16.77 16.41
N TRP A 175 -10.54 -17.02 15.19
CA TRP A 175 -10.59 -16.04 14.10
C TRP A 175 -11.40 -14.80 14.45
N HIS A 176 -12.58 -14.99 15.04
CA HIS A 176 -13.48 -13.90 15.44
C HIS A 176 -12.87 -13.00 16.51
N LEU A 177 -12.08 -13.58 17.43
CA LEU A 177 -11.33 -12.81 18.41
C LEU A 177 -10.20 -12.00 17.75
N GLY A 178 -9.56 -12.54 16.72
CA GLY A 178 -8.59 -11.82 15.91
C GLY A 178 -9.20 -10.56 15.27
N PHE A 179 -10.37 -10.68 14.63
CA PHE A 179 -11.09 -9.51 14.09
C PHE A 179 -11.48 -8.52 15.19
N SER A 180 -11.91 -9.00 16.36
CA SER A 180 -12.20 -8.14 17.51
C SER A 180 -10.99 -7.31 17.94
N ILE A 181 -9.80 -7.92 18.05
CA ILE A 181 -8.56 -7.20 18.41
C ILE A 181 -8.22 -6.13 17.38
N ALA A 182 -8.38 -6.42 16.08
CA ALA A 182 -8.22 -5.43 15.04
C ALA A 182 -9.22 -4.27 15.21
N GLY A 183 -10.44 -4.56 15.62
CA GLY A 183 -11.48 -3.57 15.97
C GLY A 183 -11.11 -2.73 17.19
N PHE A 184 -10.62 -3.34 18.27
CA PHE A 184 -10.14 -2.63 19.45
C PHE A 184 -8.95 -1.70 19.14
N GLY A 185 -8.04 -2.12 18.25
CA GLY A 185 -6.97 -1.25 17.75
C GLY A 185 -7.55 0.03 17.14
N MET A 186 -8.57 -0.09 16.28
CA MET A 186 -9.19 1.09 15.68
C MET A 186 -9.94 1.96 16.70
N ILE A 187 -10.56 1.36 17.73
CA ILE A 187 -11.17 2.13 18.84
C ILE A 187 -10.12 3.01 19.52
N ILE A 188 -8.93 2.47 19.82
CA ILE A 188 -7.85 3.26 20.42
C ILE A 188 -7.47 4.43 19.49
N GLY A 189 -7.31 4.18 18.20
CA GLY A 189 -7.04 5.22 17.20
C GLY A 189 -8.12 6.30 17.20
N GLN A 190 -9.39 5.92 17.27
CA GLN A 190 -10.52 6.84 17.30
C GLN A 190 -10.59 7.65 18.61
N ILE A 191 -10.29 7.03 19.74
CA ILE A 191 -10.21 7.74 21.03
C ILE A 191 -9.12 8.81 20.98
N VAL A 192 -7.93 8.48 20.48
CA VAL A 192 -6.83 9.44 20.30
C VAL A 192 -7.27 10.58 19.39
N TYR A 193 -7.90 10.27 18.25
CA TYR A 193 -8.38 11.27 17.31
C TYR A 193 -9.37 12.25 17.96
N ILE A 194 -10.38 11.73 18.66
CA ILE A 194 -11.43 12.54 19.31
C ILE A 194 -10.86 13.37 20.46
N ALA A 195 -10.08 12.76 21.34
CA ALA A 195 -9.55 13.41 22.53
C ALA A 195 -8.61 14.57 22.19
N PHE A 196 -7.84 14.44 21.11
CA PHE A 196 -6.81 15.41 20.76
C PHE A 196 -7.12 16.21 19.48
N ARG A 197 -8.33 16.11 18.90
CA ARG A 197 -8.73 16.79 17.65
C ARG A 197 -8.56 18.32 17.69
N LYS A 198 -8.55 18.94 18.88
CA LYS A 198 -8.27 20.37 19.05
C LYS A 198 -6.91 20.80 18.49
N HIS A 199 -5.95 19.89 18.38
CA HIS A 199 -4.65 20.18 17.78
C HIS A 199 -4.64 20.13 16.25
N LEU A 200 -5.79 19.82 15.64
CA LEU A 200 -6.03 19.81 14.19
C LEU A 200 -6.85 21.04 13.73
N ASP A 201 -7.05 22.03 14.60
CA ASP A 201 -7.83 23.22 14.26
C ASP A 201 -7.16 24.00 13.12
N GLY A 202 -7.97 24.38 12.12
CA GLY A 202 -7.51 25.01 10.90
C GLY A 202 -6.95 24.06 9.82
N VAL A 203 -6.97 22.74 10.06
CA VAL A 203 -6.53 21.74 9.08
C VAL A 203 -7.66 20.75 8.81
N GLY A 204 -7.94 20.49 7.53
CA GLY A 204 -8.93 19.49 7.12
C GLY A 204 -10.39 19.92 7.26
N ASP A 205 -10.66 21.18 7.47
CA ASP A 205 -12.02 21.74 7.43
C ASP A 205 -12.50 21.86 5.97
N LEU A 206 -13.82 21.81 5.76
CA LEU A 206 -14.42 21.97 4.44
C LEU A 206 -14.07 23.35 3.87
N LEU A 207 -13.32 23.38 2.78
CA LEU A 207 -12.96 24.61 2.09
C LEU A 207 -14.17 25.10 1.28
N LYS A 208 -14.64 26.33 1.52
CA LYS A 208 -15.58 26.99 0.62
C LYS A 208 -14.89 27.14 -0.74
N HIS A 209 -15.51 26.61 -1.79
CA HIS A 209 -14.97 26.53 -3.15
C HIS A 209 -14.28 27.83 -3.58
N SER A 210 -12.97 27.75 -3.81
CA SER A 210 -12.22 28.79 -4.51
C SER A 210 -12.44 28.58 -6.02
N LYS A 211 -12.93 29.61 -6.71
CA LYS A 211 -13.20 29.60 -8.17
C LYS A 211 -11.91 29.67 -9.03
N THR A 212 -10.77 29.32 -8.49
CA THR A 212 -9.47 29.47 -9.16
C THR A 212 -9.22 28.24 -10.03
N ASN A 213 -9.34 28.35 -11.33
CA ASN A 213 -8.81 27.49 -12.41
C ASN A 213 -9.78 27.15 -13.55
N ALA A 214 -10.92 27.84 -13.70
CA ALA A 214 -11.84 27.61 -14.83
C ALA A 214 -11.19 27.97 -16.19
N HIS A 215 -10.24 28.91 -16.22
CA HIS A 215 -9.57 29.32 -17.47
C HIS A 215 -8.54 28.32 -18.00
N LEU A 216 -7.93 27.51 -17.14
CA LEU A 216 -6.93 26.51 -17.56
C LEU A 216 -7.58 25.23 -18.14
N ALA A 217 -8.84 24.96 -17.79
CA ALA A 217 -9.53 23.73 -18.18
C ALA A 217 -9.73 23.57 -19.70
N ASN A 218 -9.85 24.67 -20.45
CA ASN A 218 -10.21 24.67 -21.86
C ASN A 218 -9.03 24.79 -22.84
N GLN A 219 -7.79 24.91 -22.35
CA GLN A 219 -6.63 24.98 -23.25
C GLN A 219 -6.21 23.59 -23.75
N PRO A 220 -5.89 23.42 -25.05
CA PRO A 220 -5.35 22.14 -25.53
C PRO A 220 -4.01 21.82 -24.87
N LEU A 221 -3.71 20.52 -24.71
CA LEU A 221 -2.42 20.08 -24.20
C LEU A 221 -1.29 20.48 -25.14
N THR A 222 -0.24 21.05 -24.60
CA THR A 222 1.03 21.29 -25.31
C THR A 222 1.69 19.97 -25.71
N LYS A 223 2.67 19.99 -26.60
CA LYS A 223 3.45 18.80 -26.97
C LYS A 223 4.15 18.19 -25.75
N ILE A 224 4.75 19.03 -24.90
CA ILE A 224 5.42 18.61 -23.67
C ILE A 224 4.46 17.90 -22.72
N GLU A 225 3.27 18.46 -22.51
CA GLU A 225 2.25 17.83 -21.66
C GLU A 225 1.75 16.49 -22.23
N LYS A 226 1.60 16.38 -23.55
CA LYS A 226 1.24 15.11 -24.22
C LYS A 226 2.30 14.04 -24.01
N ASP A 227 3.57 14.38 -24.21
CA ASP A 227 4.69 13.46 -23.99
C ASP A 227 4.73 12.98 -22.53
N ARG A 228 4.58 13.89 -21.57
CA ARG A 228 4.50 13.57 -20.13
C ARG A 228 3.32 12.66 -19.77
N VAL A 229 2.15 12.89 -20.37
CA VAL A 229 0.98 12.02 -20.18
C VAL A 229 1.24 10.61 -20.73
N ILE A 230 1.90 10.47 -21.89
CA ILE A 230 2.28 9.15 -22.43
C ILE A 230 3.21 8.42 -21.45
N VAL A 231 4.24 9.11 -20.91
CA VAL A 231 5.14 8.53 -19.92
C VAL A 231 4.39 8.09 -18.65
N LEU A 232 3.40 8.87 -18.20
CA LEU A 232 2.54 8.48 -17.07
C LEU A 232 1.69 7.24 -17.37
N LEU A 233 1.10 7.14 -18.55
CA LEU A 233 0.32 5.97 -18.95
C LEU A 233 1.18 4.70 -18.99
N ILE A 234 2.41 4.79 -19.52
CA ILE A 234 3.38 3.69 -19.46
C ILE A 234 3.69 3.32 -18.01
N SER A 235 3.91 4.32 -17.15
CA SER A 235 4.16 4.09 -15.72
C SER A 235 2.99 3.41 -15.03
N PHE A 236 1.75 3.69 -15.41
CA PHE A 236 0.55 3.04 -14.88
C PHE A 236 0.51 1.54 -15.23
N LEU A 237 0.90 1.15 -16.44
CA LEU A 237 1.01 -0.27 -16.80
C LEU A 237 2.05 -1.00 -15.94
N ILE A 238 3.19 -0.35 -15.67
CA ILE A 238 4.22 -0.90 -14.79
C ILE A 238 3.66 -1.09 -13.37
N VAL A 239 2.94 -0.09 -12.88
CA VAL A 239 2.31 -0.12 -11.54
C VAL A 239 1.31 -1.27 -11.42
N ILE A 240 0.50 -1.56 -12.46
CA ILE A 240 -0.42 -2.72 -12.44
C ILE A 240 0.35 -4.02 -12.24
N VAL A 241 1.38 -4.27 -13.05
CA VAL A 241 2.14 -5.53 -12.98
C VAL A 241 2.91 -5.63 -11.68
N PHE A 242 3.49 -4.51 -11.21
CA PHE A 242 4.19 -4.46 -9.93
C PHE A 242 3.25 -4.83 -8.77
N TRP A 243 2.08 -4.19 -8.67
CA TRP A 243 1.14 -4.48 -7.58
C TRP A 243 0.48 -5.84 -7.71
N ALA A 244 0.28 -6.35 -8.95
CA ALA A 244 -0.18 -7.72 -9.16
C ALA A 244 0.82 -8.77 -8.62
N ALA A 245 2.12 -8.49 -8.77
CA ALA A 245 3.17 -9.31 -8.20
C ALA A 245 3.27 -9.11 -6.67
N TYR A 246 3.34 -7.87 -6.21
CA TYR A 246 3.53 -7.52 -4.82
C TYR A 246 2.42 -8.03 -3.90
N GLU A 247 1.18 -7.92 -4.32
CA GLU A 247 0.00 -8.32 -3.55
C GLU A 247 -0.19 -9.85 -3.43
N GLN A 248 0.66 -10.64 -4.12
CA GLN A 248 0.73 -12.09 -3.84
C GLN A 248 1.10 -12.36 -2.37
N ALA A 249 1.81 -11.44 -1.73
CA ALA A 249 2.20 -11.54 -0.33
C ALA A 249 1.01 -11.77 0.63
N GLY A 250 -0.10 -11.07 0.43
CA GLY A 250 -1.31 -11.21 1.27
C GLY A 250 -2.28 -12.31 0.80
N GLY A 251 -2.12 -12.80 -0.43
CA GLY A 251 -2.95 -13.83 -1.05
C GLY A 251 -2.23 -15.18 -1.18
N LEU A 252 -1.77 -15.48 -2.39
CA LEU A 252 -1.18 -16.79 -2.74
C LEU A 252 0.03 -17.16 -1.88
N MET A 253 0.95 -16.21 -1.62
CA MET A 253 2.12 -16.49 -0.78
C MET A 253 1.73 -16.77 0.68
N ASN A 254 0.64 -16.18 1.17
CA ASN A 254 0.14 -16.43 2.52
C ASN A 254 -0.39 -17.87 2.64
N LEU A 255 -1.16 -18.33 1.64
CA LEU A 255 -1.61 -19.73 1.58
C LEU A 255 -0.42 -20.70 1.40
N TYR A 256 0.53 -20.36 0.51
CA TYR A 256 1.77 -21.13 0.32
C TYR A 256 2.56 -21.26 1.64
N ALA A 257 2.67 -20.18 2.39
CA ALA A 257 3.35 -20.18 3.70
C ALA A 257 2.67 -21.11 4.71
N ARG A 258 1.34 -21.19 4.70
CA ARG A 258 0.59 -22.12 5.56
C ARG A 258 0.79 -23.59 5.14
N ASP A 259 0.67 -23.87 3.85
CA ASP A 259 0.51 -25.23 3.34
C ASP A 259 1.84 -25.87 2.96
N LYS A 260 2.82 -25.10 2.46
CA LYS A 260 4.05 -25.58 1.80
C LYS A 260 5.35 -25.14 2.47
N VAL A 261 5.30 -24.43 3.60
CA VAL A 261 6.50 -24.00 4.33
C VAL A 261 6.61 -24.74 5.67
N ASP A 262 7.81 -25.23 5.96
CA ASP A 262 8.12 -25.74 7.30
C ASP A 262 8.31 -24.54 8.24
N ARG A 263 7.29 -24.31 9.09
CA ARG A 263 7.23 -23.20 10.04
C ARG A 263 7.70 -23.57 11.44
N PHE A 264 8.22 -24.79 11.62
CA PHE A 264 8.77 -25.20 12.89
C PHE A 264 10.18 -24.64 13.12
N ILE A 265 10.32 -23.75 14.11
CA ILE A 265 11.57 -23.10 14.47
C ILE A 265 11.84 -23.41 15.94
N PHE A 266 12.91 -24.14 16.23
CA PHE A 266 13.26 -24.57 17.58
C PHE A 266 12.10 -25.26 18.35
N GLY A 267 11.30 -26.07 17.65
CA GLY A 267 10.19 -26.82 18.26
C GLY A 267 8.89 -25.99 18.46
N TRP A 268 8.87 -24.74 18.02
CA TRP A 268 7.68 -23.89 18.02
C TRP A 268 7.16 -23.64 16.62
N GLU A 269 5.86 -23.84 16.41
CA GLU A 269 5.22 -23.57 15.13
C GLU A 269 4.84 -22.09 15.02
N MET A 270 5.55 -21.36 14.16
CA MET A 270 5.33 -19.97 13.88
C MET A 270 3.96 -19.76 13.19
N PRO A 271 3.10 -18.86 13.67
CA PRO A 271 1.87 -18.48 12.96
C PRO A 271 2.14 -18.02 11.53
N THR A 272 1.28 -18.39 10.62
CA THR A 272 1.41 -18.03 9.19
C THR A 272 1.39 -16.54 8.96
N SER A 273 0.55 -15.83 9.70
CA SER A 273 0.39 -14.38 9.64
C SER A 273 1.69 -13.60 9.90
N TYR A 274 2.68 -14.17 10.61
CA TYR A 274 3.96 -13.51 10.90
C TYR A 274 4.74 -13.14 9.63
N PHE A 275 4.58 -13.88 8.54
CA PHE A 275 5.20 -13.51 7.27
C PHE A 275 4.73 -12.14 6.77
N GLN A 276 3.50 -11.73 7.07
CA GLN A 276 3.00 -10.40 6.70
C GLN A 276 3.73 -9.26 7.44
N SER A 277 4.24 -9.52 8.65
CA SER A 277 5.05 -8.56 9.41
C SER A 277 6.45 -8.35 8.84
N LEU A 278 7.00 -9.33 8.10
CA LEU A 278 8.34 -9.23 7.51
C LEU A 278 8.47 -8.04 6.57
N HIS A 279 7.41 -7.73 5.83
CA HIS A 279 7.39 -6.58 4.95
C HIS A 279 7.68 -5.28 5.73
N ALA A 280 6.87 -4.97 6.73
CA ALA A 280 7.05 -3.76 7.54
C ALA A 280 8.40 -3.76 8.29
N PHE A 281 8.84 -4.92 8.77
CA PHE A 281 10.15 -5.09 9.39
C PHE A 281 11.28 -4.70 8.42
N TYR A 282 11.29 -5.26 7.22
CA TYR A 282 12.31 -4.96 6.23
C TYR A 282 12.26 -3.50 5.75
N VAL A 283 11.07 -2.90 5.60
CA VAL A 283 10.96 -1.47 5.27
C VAL A 283 11.65 -0.61 6.32
N VAL A 284 11.45 -0.91 7.61
CA VAL A 284 12.09 -0.16 8.71
C VAL A 284 13.61 -0.35 8.69
N VAL A 285 14.08 -1.60 8.49
CA VAL A 285 15.51 -1.93 8.56
C VAL A 285 16.29 -1.42 7.35
N ILE A 286 15.74 -1.58 6.13
CA ILE A 286 16.48 -1.28 4.90
C ILE A 286 16.07 0.02 4.21
N GLY A 287 15.00 0.68 4.66
CA GLY A 287 14.52 1.92 4.04
C GLY A 287 15.58 3.03 4.02
N ALA A 288 16.22 3.30 5.17
CA ALA A 288 17.29 4.29 5.25
C ALA A 288 18.56 3.88 4.47
N PRO A 289 19.07 2.63 4.57
CA PRO A 289 20.13 2.12 3.69
C PRO A 289 19.83 2.25 2.19
N MET A 290 18.60 1.95 1.75
CA MET A 290 18.20 2.10 0.34
C MET A 290 18.20 3.56 -0.12
N ALA A 291 17.66 4.47 0.70
CA ALA A 291 17.68 5.90 0.41
C ALA A 291 19.12 6.41 0.30
N TRP A 292 19.99 6.02 1.23
CA TRP A 292 21.42 6.35 1.18
C TRP A 292 22.12 5.77 -0.05
N PHE A 293 21.83 4.51 -0.41
CA PHE A 293 22.35 3.87 -1.61
C PHE A 293 22.02 4.68 -2.87
N TRP A 294 20.72 5.04 -3.06
CA TRP A 294 20.31 5.82 -4.23
C TRP A 294 20.90 7.22 -4.26
N LEU A 295 21.04 7.89 -3.11
CA LEU A 295 21.72 9.19 -3.02
C LEU A 295 23.19 9.09 -3.42
N LYS A 296 23.92 8.09 -2.90
CA LYS A 296 25.32 7.86 -3.23
C LYS A 296 25.52 7.48 -4.71
N TRP A 297 24.59 6.71 -5.25
CA TRP A 297 24.57 6.32 -6.65
C TRP A 297 24.39 7.55 -7.56
N SER A 298 23.43 8.40 -7.27
CA SER A 298 23.16 9.65 -8.00
C SER A 298 24.34 10.64 -7.91
N LYS A 299 24.95 10.82 -6.71
CA LYS A 299 26.12 11.69 -6.52
C LYS A 299 27.35 11.27 -7.34
N LYS A 300 27.43 10.01 -7.76
CA LYS A 300 28.48 9.50 -8.66
C LYS A 300 28.18 9.77 -10.14
N GLY A 301 27.17 10.58 -10.46
CA GLY A 301 26.75 10.86 -11.84
C GLY A 301 26.12 9.69 -12.57
N LYS A 302 25.74 8.62 -11.86
CA LYS A 302 25.09 7.45 -12.45
C LYS A 302 23.59 7.68 -12.65
N GLU A 303 23.01 7.01 -13.65
CA GLU A 303 21.57 7.09 -13.92
C GLU A 303 20.74 6.71 -12.69
N SER A 304 19.84 7.58 -12.30
CA SER A 304 19.02 7.44 -11.10
C SER A 304 17.61 8.00 -11.27
N SER A 305 17.17 8.15 -12.54
CA SER A 305 15.80 8.58 -12.86
C SER A 305 14.75 7.62 -12.27
N ALA A 306 13.52 8.11 -12.17
CA ALA A 306 12.37 7.33 -11.74
C ALA A 306 12.20 6.06 -12.57
N ILE A 307 12.38 6.18 -13.88
CA ILE A 307 12.26 5.08 -14.84
C ILE A 307 13.34 4.01 -14.60
N PHE A 308 14.60 4.45 -14.40
CA PHE A 308 15.71 3.54 -14.10
C PHE A 308 15.50 2.78 -12.78
N LYS A 309 15.07 3.47 -11.73
CA LYS A 309 14.75 2.84 -10.44
C LYS A 309 13.61 1.83 -10.57
N SER A 310 12.58 2.17 -11.37
CA SER A 310 11.47 1.25 -11.66
C SER A 310 11.94 0.01 -12.43
N ALA A 311 12.87 0.16 -13.38
CA ALA A 311 13.48 -0.97 -14.09
C ALA A 311 14.22 -1.91 -13.13
N VAL A 312 15.05 -1.34 -12.24
CA VAL A 312 15.76 -2.11 -11.20
C VAL A 312 14.75 -2.83 -10.30
N GLY A 313 13.72 -2.12 -9.83
CA GLY A 313 12.68 -2.71 -8.97
C GLY A 313 11.95 -3.88 -9.63
N MET A 314 11.60 -3.76 -10.92
CA MET A 314 10.97 -4.87 -11.68
C MET A 314 11.88 -6.08 -11.82
N ILE A 315 13.19 -5.88 -12.06
CA ILE A 315 14.16 -7.00 -12.10
C ILE A 315 14.28 -7.67 -10.72
N VAL A 316 14.38 -6.87 -9.64
CA VAL A 316 14.45 -7.42 -8.28
C VAL A 316 13.16 -8.19 -7.93
N MET A 317 12.00 -7.69 -8.34
CA MET A 317 10.72 -8.40 -8.19
C MET A 317 10.73 -9.73 -8.95
N SER A 318 11.22 -9.74 -10.19
CA SER A 318 11.40 -10.98 -10.95
C SER A 318 12.28 -11.99 -10.22
N LEU A 319 13.43 -11.57 -9.71
CA LEU A 319 14.34 -12.43 -8.95
C LEU A 319 13.67 -12.97 -7.68
N SER A 320 12.84 -12.18 -7.01
CA SER A 320 12.07 -12.65 -5.86
C SER A 320 11.15 -13.84 -6.21
N PHE A 321 10.49 -13.77 -7.35
CA PHE A 321 9.64 -14.88 -7.80
C PHE A 321 10.45 -16.10 -8.27
N LEU A 322 11.69 -15.93 -8.78
CA LEU A 322 12.60 -17.04 -9.01
C LEU A 322 13.01 -17.72 -7.69
N VAL A 323 13.21 -16.95 -6.62
CA VAL A 323 13.43 -17.50 -5.27
C VAL A 323 12.21 -18.30 -4.80
N LEU A 324 10.98 -17.82 -5.04
CA LEU A 324 9.76 -18.58 -4.73
C LEU A 324 9.63 -19.86 -5.56
N MET A 325 10.04 -19.86 -6.84
CA MET A 325 10.12 -21.08 -7.64
C MET A 325 11.13 -22.07 -7.04
N GLY A 326 12.26 -21.57 -6.52
CA GLY A 326 13.22 -22.39 -5.76
C GLY A 326 12.58 -23.03 -4.53
N ALA A 327 11.74 -22.28 -3.80
CA ALA A 327 10.98 -22.81 -2.67
C ALA A 327 10.02 -23.96 -3.09
N VAL A 328 9.28 -23.75 -4.18
CA VAL A 328 8.36 -24.80 -4.71
C VAL A 328 9.13 -26.04 -5.13
N TYR A 329 10.27 -25.86 -5.80
CA TYR A 329 11.13 -26.97 -6.21
C TYR A 329 11.69 -27.73 -5.00
N ASP A 330 12.20 -27.01 -3.99
CA ASP A 330 12.74 -27.61 -2.76
C ASP A 330 11.65 -28.38 -2.00
N ALA A 331 10.44 -27.81 -1.89
CA ALA A 331 9.29 -28.50 -1.31
C ALA A 331 8.96 -29.82 -2.05
N SER A 332 9.11 -29.85 -3.39
CA SER A 332 8.85 -31.04 -4.19
C SER A 332 9.85 -32.16 -3.94
N LEU A 333 11.06 -31.82 -3.52
CA LEU A 333 12.14 -32.81 -3.18
C LEU A 333 12.09 -33.20 -1.70
N SER A 334 11.39 -32.43 -0.86
CA SER A 334 11.34 -32.68 0.57
C SER A 334 10.45 -33.87 0.92
N ALA A 335 10.90 -34.72 1.84
CA ALA A 335 10.13 -35.88 2.33
C ALA A 335 8.81 -35.50 3.01
N ILE A 336 8.70 -34.25 3.54
CA ILE A 336 7.50 -33.73 4.18
C ILE A 336 6.67 -32.83 3.24
N GLY A 337 7.11 -32.65 1.97
CA GLY A 337 6.42 -31.80 1.00
C GLY A 337 6.45 -30.31 1.33
N LYS A 338 7.42 -29.86 2.15
CA LYS A 338 7.52 -28.45 2.59
C LYS A 338 8.92 -27.91 2.34
N SER A 339 8.98 -26.62 2.00
CA SER A 339 10.23 -25.86 1.87
C SER A 339 10.66 -25.23 3.19
N PRO A 340 11.95 -25.01 3.41
CA PRO A 340 12.45 -24.25 4.56
C PRO A 340 11.98 -22.79 4.56
N VAL A 341 11.84 -22.22 5.75
CA VAL A 341 11.34 -20.85 5.96
C VAL A 341 12.21 -19.78 5.30
N TYR A 342 13.53 -20.00 5.15
CA TYR A 342 14.44 -18.98 4.61
C TYR A 342 14.11 -18.55 3.17
N TRP A 343 13.47 -19.41 2.37
CA TRP A 343 13.03 -19.04 1.02
C TRP A 343 12.08 -17.85 1.04
N LEU A 344 11.10 -17.88 1.95
CA LEU A 344 10.15 -16.78 2.10
C LEU A 344 10.82 -15.53 2.70
N LEU A 345 11.74 -15.71 3.67
CA LEU A 345 12.48 -14.58 4.22
C LEU A 345 13.23 -13.79 3.13
N ILE A 346 13.92 -14.52 2.23
CA ILE A 346 14.63 -13.92 1.10
C ILE A 346 13.65 -13.27 0.11
N ALA A 347 12.55 -13.95 -0.23
CA ALA A 347 11.55 -13.44 -1.15
C ALA A 347 10.93 -12.13 -0.64
N TYR A 348 10.51 -12.07 0.62
CA TYR A 348 9.96 -10.84 1.24
C TYR A 348 11.00 -9.71 1.30
N LEU A 349 12.27 -10.02 1.59
CA LEU A 349 13.35 -9.02 1.54
C LEU A 349 13.45 -8.41 0.13
N MET A 350 13.45 -9.24 -0.91
CA MET A 350 13.53 -8.79 -2.30
C MET A 350 12.28 -8.01 -2.72
N HIS A 351 11.09 -8.40 -2.27
CA HIS A 351 9.85 -7.64 -2.46
C HIS A 351 9.98 -6.22 -1.93
N VAL A 352 10.54 -6.06 -0.73
CA VAL A 352 10.71 -4.74 -0.12
C VAL A 352 11.77 -3.91 -0.85
N ILE A 353 12.87 -4.51 -1.30
CA ILE A 353 13.88 -3.81 -2.11
C ILE A 353 13.24 -3.31 -3.42
N ALA A 354 12.43 -4.14 -4.07
CA ALA A 354 11.69 -3.77 -5.28
C ALA A 354 10.70 -2.64 -5.00
N GLU A 355 9.93 -2.73 -3.92
CA GLU A 355 8.97 -1.70 -3.53
C GLU A 355 9.63 -0.37 -3.25
N LEU A 356 10.69 -0.33 -2.43
CA LEU A 356 11.42 0.91 -2.11
C LEU A 356 12.07 1.56 -3.35
N SER A 357 12.25 0.80 -4.43
CA SER A 357 12.74 1.31 -5.71
C SER A 357 11.61 1.88 -6.59
N ILE A 358 10.36 1.41 -6.45
CA ILE A 358 9.24 1.78 -7.33
C ILE A 358 8.25 2.73 -6.64
N SER A 359 7.76 2.39 -5.45
CA SER A 359 6.59 3.07 -4.86
C SER A 359 6.81 4.56 -4.56
N PRO A 360 7.91 4.98 -3.92
CA PRO A 360 8.13 6.41 -3.66
C PRO A 360 8.31 7.20 -4.95
N VAL A 361 8.87 6.52 -5.97
CA VAL A 361 9.19 7.11 -7.26
C VAL A 361 7.92 7.31 -8.09
N ALA A 362 7.03 6.33 -8.14
CA ALA A 362 5.80 6.41 -8.91
C ALA A 362 4.92 7.59 -8.46
N LEU A 363 4.74 7.78 -7.15
CA LEU A 363 3.93 8.87 -6.61
C LEU A 363 4.56 10.23 -6.89
N SER A 364 5.88 10.38 -6.69
CA SER A 364 6.62 11.60 -7.03
C SER A 364 6.55 11.91 -8.52
N PHE A 365 6.62 10.88 -9.37
CA PHE A 365 6.61 11.01 -10.81
C PHE A 365 5.27 11.56 -11.32
N ILE A 366 4.14 11.11 -10.77
CA ILE A 366 2.83 11.64 -11.09
C ILE A 366 2.75 13.13 -10.77
N THR A 367 3.19 13.54 -9.58
CA THR A 367 3.13 14.94 -9.16
C THR A 367 3.99 15.88 -10.02
N LYS A 368 5.07 15.36 -10.64
CA LYS A 368 5.98 16.11 -11.49
C LYS A 368 5.54 16.17 -12.97
N LEU A 369 4.92 15.09 -13.46
CA LEU A 369 4.57 14.97 -14.88
C LEU A 369 3.13 15.35 -15.20
N ALA A 370 2.22 15.20 -14.25
CA ALA A 370 0.81 15.47 -14.49
C ALA A 370 0.59 16.96 -14.86
N PRO A 371 -0.08 17.27 -15.98
CA PRO A 371 -0.50 18.63 -16.28
C PRO A 371 -1.36 19.17 -15.14
N VAL A 372 -1.14 20.44 -14.74
CA VAL A 372 -1.82 21.08 -13.58
C VAL A 372 -3.34 20.88 -13.63
N LYS A 373 -3.94 20.99 -14.82
CA LYS A 373 -5.39 20.82 -15.03
C LYS A 373 -5.89 19.39 -14.81
N TYR A 374 -5.02 18.38 -14.91
CA TYR A 374 -5.36 16.96 -14.76
C TYR A 374 -4.70 16.30 -13.53
N ALA A 375 -4.00 17.06 -12.70
CA ALA A 375 -3.25 16.51 -11.56
C ALA A 375 -4.12 15.65 -10.63
N SER A 376 -5.33 16.12 -10.27
CA SER A 376 -6.26 15.36 -9.42
C SER A 376 -6.80 14.11 -10.12
N ILE A 377 -7.07 14.20 -11.44
CA ILE A 377 -7.54 13.06 -12.24
C ILE A 377 -6.44 12.01 -12.33
N MET A 378 -5.19 12.41 -12.58
CA MET A 378 -4.04 11.50 -12.67
C MET A 378 -3.75 10.82 -11.33
N MET A 379 -3.91 11.54 -10.21
CA MET A 379 -3.79 10.94 -8.89
C MET A 379 -4.92 9.93 -8.60
N GLY A 380 -6.16 10.27 -8.96
CA GLY A 380 -7.30 9.34 -8.89
C GLY A 380 -7.09 8.11 -9.75
N ALA A 381 -6.58 8.29 -10.99
CA ALA A 381 -6.24 7.21 -11.89
C ALA A 381 -5.15 6.30 -11.30
N TYR A 382 -4.14 6.85 -10.65
CA TYR A 382 -3.11 6.06 -9.96
C TYR A 382 -3.70 5.12 -8.91
N PHE A 383 -4.60 5.62 -8.05
CA PHE A 383 -5.27 4.76 -7.06
C PHE A 383 -6.14 3.68 -7.72
N ALA A 384 -6.86 4.03 -8.81
CA ALA A 384 -7.61 3.04 -9.58
C ALA A 384 -6.69 1.95 -10.15
N ILE A 385 -5.53 2.33 -10.68
CA ILE A 385 -4.51 1.43 -11.24
C ILE A 385 -3.94 0.49 -10.16
N VAL A 386 -3.65 1.01 -8.98
CA VAL A 386 -3.24 0.17 -7.83
C VAL A 386 -4.34 -0.84 -7.49
N GLY A 387 -5.61 -0.39 -7.48
CA GLY A 387 -6.75 -1.29 -7.27
C GLY A 387 -6.86 -2.39 -8.34
N ILE A 388 -6.64 -2.06 -9.61
CA ILE A 388 -6.59 -3.05 -10.70
C ILE A 388 -5.45 -4.05 -10.48
N GLY A 389 -4.28 -3.59 -10.04
CA GLY A 389 -3.15 -4.46 -9.65
C GLY A 389 -3.53 -5.45 -8.55
N ASN A 390 -4.26 -4.99 -7.52
CA ASN A 390 -4.78 -5.86 -6.45
C ASN A 390 -5.76 -6.93 -7.00
N LYS A 391 -6.68 -6.55 -7.91
CA LYS A 391 -7.57 -7.55 -8.54
C LYS A 391 -6.78 -8.53 -9.42
N ALA A 392 -5.79 -8.05 -10.17
CA ALA A 392 -4.92 -8.91 -10.96
C ALA A 392 -4.16 -9.91 -10.09
N ALA A 393 -3.71 -9.50 -8.88
CA ALA A 393 -3.11 -10.42 -7.92
C ALA A 393 -4.07 -11.56 -7.52
N GLY A 394 -5.32 -11.22 -7.23
CA GLY A 394 -6.36 -12.23 -6.94
C GLY A 394 -6.55 -13.20 -8.11
N VAL A 395 -6.66 -12.69 -9.35
CA VAL A 395 -6.80 -13.54 -10.55
C VAL A 395 -5.60 -14.47 -10.75
N LEU A 396 -4.39 -13.98 -10.58
CA LEU A 396 -3.18 -14.82 -10.65
C LEU A 396 -3.18 -15.91 -9.57
N GLY A 397 -3.64 -15.56 -8.35
CA GLY A 397 -3.81 -16.52 -7.28
C GLY A 397 -4.88 -17.58 -7.57
N GLU A 398 -6.01 -17.18 -8.17
CA GLU A 398 -7.06 -18.10 -8.67
C GLU A 398 -6.48 -19.07 -9.71
N MET A 399 -5.72 -18.54 -10.69
CA MET A 399 -5.09 -19.34 -11.73
C MET A 399 -4.06 -20.32 -11.17
N ALA A 400 -3.39 -19.99 -10.07
CA ALA A 400 -2.39 -20.86 -9.42
C ALA A 400 -3.02 -22.14 -8.87
N GLN A 401 -4.32 -22.13 -8.54
CA GLN A 401 -5.02 -23.33 -8.05
C GLN A 401 -5.22 -24.36 -9.16
N ASP A 402 -5.31 -23.93 -10.41
CA ASP A 402 -5.47 -24.81 -11.57
C ASP A 402 -4.10 -25.14 -12.22
N ALA A 403 -3.20 -24.16 -12.34
CA ALA A 403 -1.92 -24.26 -13.06
C ALA A 403 -0.72 -24.63 -12.17
N GLY A 404 -0.88 -24.56 -10.85
CA GLY A 404 0.16 -24.75 -9.85
C GLY A 404 1.01 -23.50 -9.59
N GLU A 405 1.55 -23.42 -8.38
CA GLU A 405 2.34 -22.26 -7.91
C GLU A 405 3.59 -22.03 -8.76
N MET A 406 4.28 -23.10 -9.17
CA MET A 406 5.48 -23.04 -10.01
C MET A 406 5.21 -22.27 -11.32
N THR A 407 4.09 -22.57 -11.98
CA THR A 407 3.70 -21.93 -13.25
C THR A 407 3.40 -20.46 -13.06
N ILE A 408 2.65 -20.10 -12.03
CA ILE A 408 2.24 -18.72 -11.80
C ILE A 408 3.41 -17.87 -11.29
N PHE A 409 4.23 -18.38 -10.37
CA PHE A 409 5.45 -17.69 -9.95
C PHE A 409 6.40 -17.47 -11.14
N GLY A 410 6.55 -18.47 -12.03
CA GLY A 410 7.33 -18.35 -13.25
C GLY A 410 6.76 -17.30 -14.22
N ALA A 411 5.45 -17.26 -14.41
CA ALA A 411 4.79 -16.27 -15.25
C ALA A 411 4.97 -14.85 -14.72
N ILE A 412 4.84 -14.65 -13.40
CA ILE A 412 5.07 -13.34 -12.76
C ILE A 412 6.55 -12.95 -12.89
N ALA A 413 7.48 -13.89 -12.64
CA ALA A 413 8.90 -13.64 -12.81
C ALA A 413 9.23 -13.20 -14.24
N ALA A 414 8.72 -13.91 -15.24
CA ALA A 414 8.92 -13.57 -16.64
C ALA A 414 8.33 -12.22 -17.01
N ALA A 415 7.11 -11.92 -16.59
CA ALA A 415 6.46 -10.64 -16.85
C ALA A 415 7.26 -9.46 -16.23
N CYS A 416 7.67 -9.58 -14.96
CA CYS A 416 8.49 -8.57 -14.29
C CYS A 416 9.85 -8.41 -14.97
N PHE A 417 10.50 -9.50 -15.38
CA PHE A 417 11.77 -9.48 -16.10
C PHE A 417 11.66 -8.75 -17.43
N ILE A 418 10.67 -9.12 -18.26
CA ILE A 418 10.45 -8.51 -19.58
C ILE A 418 10.21 -7.01 -19.42
N ILE A 419 9.35 -6.60 -18.49
CA ILE A 419 9.07 -5.19 -18.25
C ILE A 419 10.33 -4.47 -17.75
N GLY A 420 11.08 -5.06 -16.82
CA GLY A 420 12.33 -4.49 -16.33
C GLY A 420 13.35 -4.26 -17.45
N VAL A 421 13.55 -5.26 -18.32
CA VAL A 421 14.44 -5.15 -19.50
C VAL A 421 13.93 -4.08 -20.48
N LEU A 422 12.64 -4.07 -20.82
CA LEU A 422 12.05 -3.07 -21.70
C LEU A 422 12.25 -1.66 -21.13
N LEU A 423 12.09 -1.47 -19.84
CA LEU A 423 12.34 -0.19 -19.18
C LEU A 423 13.80 0.22 -19.28
N PHE A 424 14.77 -0.69 -19.08
CA PHE A 424 16.18 -0.37 -19.27
C PHE A 424 16.48 0.10 -20.71
N LEU A 425 15.89 -0.54 -21.71
CA LEU A 425 16.05 -0.16 -23.11
C LEU A 425 15.42 1.21 -23.42
N LEU A 426 14.33 1.54 -22.75
CA LEU A 426 13.54 2.74 -22.98
C LEU A 426 13.91 3.91 -22.04
N VAL A 427 14.79 3.73 -21.03
CA VAL A 427 15.13 4.77 -20.06
C VAL A 427 15.44 6.11 -20.74
N LYS A 428 16.34 6.11 -21.74
CA LYS A 428 16.77 7.33 -22.42
C LYS A 428 15.60 8.03 -23.10
N LYS A 429 14.79 7.30 -23.86
CA LYS A 429 13.65 7.85 -24.59
C LYS A 429 12.57 8.40 -23.66
N LEU A 430 12.21 7.66 -22.62
CA LEU A 430 11.21 8.09 -21.65
C LEU A 430 11.66 9.30 -20.83
N LYS A 431 12.98 9.37 -20.51
CA LYS A 431 13.56 10.54 -19.86
C LYS A 431 13.53 11.78 -20.77
N GLU A 432 13.83 11.64 -22.04
CA GLU A 432 13.69 12.72 -23.02
C GLU A 432 12.24 13.21 -23.10
N MET A 433 11.26 12.30 -23.12
CA MET A 433 9.82 12.62 -23.11
C MET A 433 9.32 13.24 -21.79
N SER A 434 10.05 13.08 -20.69
CA SER A 434 9.72 13.75 -19.41
C SER A 434 10.12 15.25 -19.42
N HIS A 435 10.89 15.70 -20.43
CA HIS A 435 11.31 17.09 -20.64
C HIS A 435 11.89 17.73 -19.37
N GLY A 436 12.89 17.09 -18.74
CA GLY A 436 13.59 17.62 -17.57
C GLY A 436 12.81 17.65 -16.26
N ALA A 437 11.58 17.10 -16.21
CA ALA A 437 10.77 17.12 -15.00
C ALA A 437 11.42 16.42 -13.79
N GLU A 438 12.44 15.60 -14.02
CA GLU A 438 13.22 14.94 -12.96
C GLU A 438 14.51 15.65 -12.57
N ASP A 439 14.93 16.67 -13.33
CA ASP A 439 16.20 17.36 -13.08
C ASP A 439 16.09 18.24 -11.83
N LEU A 440 16.96 18.00 -10.85
CA LEU A 440 16.94 18.64 -9.53
C LEU A 440 17.19 20.16 -9.56
N ASN A 441 17.54 20.71 -10.73
CA ASN A 441 17.92 22.12 -10.90
C ASN A 441 16.80 23.03 -11.44
N GLU A 442 15.62 22.51 -11.80
CA GLU A 442 14.49 23.30 -12.32
C GLU A 442 13.33 23.43 -11.33
N THR A 443 13.58 23.71 -10.06
CA THR A 443 12.57 24.27 -9.16
C THR A 443 12.48 25.79 -9.30
N LYS A 444 12.40 26.31 -10.50
CA LYS A 444 11.81 27.62 -10.75
C LYS A 444 10.41 27.39 -11.30
N PRO A 445 9.34 27.82 -10.62
CA PRO A 445 8.06 27.92 -11.25
C PRO A 445 8.23 28.90 -12.42
N THR A 446 8.09 28.42 -13.66
CA THR A 446 7.89 29.31 -14.81
C THR A 446 6.51 29.93 -14.65
N PHE A 447 6.38 30.93 -13.76
CA PHE A 447 5.40 31.96 -13.95
C PHE A 447 5.92 32.80 -15.12
N VAL A 448 5.38 32.56 -16.30
CA VAL A 448 5.42 33.54 -17.38
C VAL A 448 4.57 34.69 -16.88
N GLU A 449 5.20 35.81 -16.50
CA GLU A 449 4.51 37.08 -16.36
C GLU A 449 3.91 37.41 -17.72
N PRO A 450 2.62 37.73 -17.81
CA PRO A 450 2.08 38.27 -19.03
C PRO A 450 2.64 39.68 -19.21
N GLU A 451 3.28 39.95 -20.38
CA GLU A 451 3.49 41.32 -20.90
C GLU A 451 2.17 42.03 -21.14
#